data_4d6c7b16e2a573f7253058a896526259
#
_entry.id   4d6c7b16e2a573f7253058a896526259
#
_cell.length_a   1.000
_cell.length_b   1.000
_cell.length_c   1.000
_cell.angle_alpha   90.00
_cell.angle_beta   90.00
_cell.angle_gamma   90.00
#
_symmetry.space_group_name_H-M   'P 1'
#
loop_
_entity.id
_entity.type
_entity.pdbx_description
1 polymer ?
#
loop_
_entity_poly.entity_id
_entity_poly.type
_entity_poly.pdbx_seq_one_letter_code
_entity_poly.pdbx_strand_id
1 'polypeptide(L)'
;DAAYWQAMASRYLQSEDELGWSGPEALSMASLQVTAEAETGVRVSARPLTELRTFDSSHIQRAEFNADELNCLSMAIYYEARSESFAGQTAVAEVIMNRVRHRAYPDTICGVVFEGSDRSTGCQFSFTCDGAMNRPVRGRAWRRAQLVAEHAALGFSAPVTRNATHYHTTAVNPHWSGSLVQTRQIGTHVFYRFPSRRERAELEREREA
;
A
#
# COMPACT_ATOMS: atom_id res chain seq x y z
N ASP A 1 -7.64 21.35 -1.60
CA ASP A 1 -6.86 22.54 -1.91
C ASP A 1 -6.06 22.27 -3.19
N ALA A 2 -6.26 23.14 -4.21
CA ALA A 2 -5.60 22.99 -5.53
C ALA A 2 -4.06 22.98 -5.40
N ALA A 3 -3.50 23.71 -4.44
CA ALA A 3 -2.08 23.73 -4.16
C ALA A 3 -1.53 22.38 -3.70
N TYR A 4 -2.31 21.62 -2.93
CA TYR A 4 -1.95 20.26 -2.51
C TYR A 4 -1.84 19.32 -3.72
N TRP A 5 -2.83 19.35 -4.60
CA TRP A 5 -2.85 18.51 -5.79
C TRP A 5 -1.80 18.90 -6.82
N GLN A 6 -1.47 20.19 -6.94
CA GLN A 6 -0.37 20.66 -7.77
C GLN A 6 0.99 20.22 -7.21
N ALA A 7 1.17 20.28 -5.89
CA ALA A 7 2.38 19.79 -5.24
C ALA A 7 2.54 18.26 -5.37
N MET A 8 1.43 17.52 -5.31
CA MET A 8 1.40 16.08 -5.56
C MET A 8 1.75 15.76 -7.02
N ALA A 9 1.12 16.44 -7.98
CA ALA A 9 1.41 16.27 -9.41
C ALA A 9 2.86 16.61 -9.75
N SER A 10 3.41 17.68 -9.18
CA SER A 10 4.82 18.06 -9.39
C SER A 10 5.79 17.04 -8.80
N ARG A 11 5.48 16.45 -7.63
CA ARG A 11 6.26 15.34 -7.08
C ARG A 11 6.22 14.11 -7.98
N TYR A 12 5.05 13.83 -8.55
CA TYR A 12 4.84 12.69 -9.43
C TYR A 12 5.68 12.82 -10.69
N LEU A 13 5.62 13.99 -11.36
CA LEU A 13 6.38 14.26 -12.58
C LEU A 13 7.91 14.28 -12.36
N GLN A 14 8.38 14.80 -11.20
CA GLN A 14 9.80 14.74 -10.84
C GLN A 14 10.27 13.33 -10.47
N SER A 15 9.37 12.42 -10.10
CA SER A 15 9.70 11.04 -9.78
C SER A 15 9.88 10.15 -11.02
N GLU A 16 9.30 10.51 -12.17
CA GLU A 16 9.41 9.73 -13.41
C GLU A 16 10.85 9.59 -13.88
N ASP A 17 11.61 10.68 -13.90
CA ASP A 17 13.01 10.68 -14.30
C ASP A 17 13.93 9.95 -13.31
N GLU A 18 13.60 9.98 -12.02
CA GLU A 18 14.42 9.34 -10.97
C GLU A 18 14.07 7.86 -10.74
N LEU A 19 12.87 7.42 -11.10
CA LEU A 19 12.40 6.05 -10.85
C LEU A 19 12.55 5.12 -12.07
N GLY A 20 12.94 5.64 -13.22
CA GLY A 20 13.11 4.88 -14.46
C GLY A 20 11.78 4.29 -14.96
N TRP A 21 10.68 4.98 -14.73
CA TRP A 21 9.36 4.56 -15.13
C TRP A 21 9.04 5.07 -16.54
N SER A 22 9.25 4.22 -17.53
CA SER A 22 8.85 4.44 -18.91
C SER A 22 7.82 3.38 -19.31
N GLY A 23 6.54 3.63 -19.04
CA GLY A 23 5.47 2.73 -19.43
C GLY A 23 4.20 3.50 -19.84
N PRO A 24 3.30 2.85 -20.62
CA PRO A 24 2.06 3.49 -21.09
C PRO A 24 1.10 3.90 -19.95
N GLU A 25 1.35 3.47 -18.72
CA GLU A 25 0.55 3.85 -17.55
C GLU A 25 0.85 5.27 -17.07
N ALA A 26 2.06 5.80 -17.32
CA ALA A 26 2.41 7.19 -17.05
C ALA A 26 1.58 8.18 -17.88
N LEU A 27 1.13 7.78 -19.07
CA LEU A 27 0.35 8.63 -19.97
C LEU A 27 -1.12 8.79 -19.53
N SER A 28 -1.64 7.89 -18.70
CA SER A 28 -3.04 7.97 -18.21
C SER A 28 -3.26 9.11 -17.22
N MET A 29 -2.24 9.51 -16.48
CA MET A 29 -2.32 10.61 -15.51
C MET A 29 -2.00 11.98 -16.12
N ALA A 30 -1.21 12.03 -17.19
CA ALA A 30 -0.89 13.27 -17.91
C ALA A 30 -2.11 13.87 -18.67
N SER A 31 -3.15 13.06 -18.91
CA SER A 31 -4.39 13.54 -19.55
C SER A 31 -5.31 14.33 -18.61
N LEU A 32 -5.00 14.42 -17.32
CA LEU A 32 -5.61 15.35 -16.37
C LEU A 32 -4.93 16.75 -16.38
N GLN A 33 -4.37 17.17 -17.48
CA GLN A 33 -4.11 18.59 -17.70
C GLN A 33 -5.47 19.28 -17.81
N VAL A 34 -5.99 19.70 -16.66
CA VAL A 34 -7.00 20.75 -16.61
C VAL A 34 -6.34 21.98 -17.23
N THR A 35 -6.57 22.19 -18.52
CA THR A 35 -6.28 23.46 -19.15
C THR A 35 -7.09 24.51 -18.40
N ALA A 36 -6.43 25.20 -17.49
CA ALA A 36 -6.96 26.38 -16.82
C ALA A 36 -6.96 27.55 -17.81
N GLU A 37 -7.64 27.39 -18.93
CA GLU A 37 -8.12 28.45 -19.77
C GLU A 37 -9.64 28.48 -19.65
N ALA A 38 -10.10 28.97 -18.50
CA ALA A 38 -11.46 29.43 -18.38
C ALA A 38 -11.43 30.86 -17.87
N GLU A 39 -11.31 31.78 -18.77
CA GLU A 39 -11.97 33.09 -18.63
C GLU A 39 -13.47 32.89 -18.54
N THR A 40 -13.94 32.27 -17.51
CA THR A 40 -15.34 32.32 -17.11
C THR A 40 -15.35 32.92 -15.73
N GLY A 41 -15.85 34.15 -15.67
CA GLY A 41 -16.10 34.87 -14.42
C GLY A 41 -17.02 34.07 -13.49
N VAL A 42 -16.48 33.08 -12.85
CA VAL A 42 -17.10 32.41 -11.70
C VAL A 42 -17.10 33.45 -10.60
N ARG A 43 -18.24 34.17 -10.44
CA ARG A 43 -18.50 34.94 -9.23
C ARG A 43 -18.47 33.93 -8.08
N VAL A 44 -17.35 33.81 -7.40
CA VAL A 44 -17.29 33.18 -6.09
C VAL A 44 -18.15 34.08 -5.18
N SER A 45 -19.41 33.72 -5.03
CA SER A 45 -20.24 34.35 -4.00
C SER A 45 -19.57 33.99 -2.67
N ALA A 46 -19.12 35.02 -1.94
CA ALA A 46 -18.63 34.85 -0.59
C ALA A 46 -19.76 34.19 0.22
N ARG A 47 -19.62 32.91 0.53
CA ARG A 47 -20.55 32.19 1.40
C ARG A 47 -20.51 32.87 2.76
N PRO A 48 -21.65 33.21 3.34
CA PRO A 48 -21.66 33.90 4.63
C PRO A 48 -20.98 33.06 5.70
N LEU A 49 -20.21 33.70 6.59
CA LEU A 49 -19.50 33.07 7.73
C LEU A 49 -20.40 32.25 8.65
N THR A 50 -21.70 32.32 8.52
CA THR A 50 -22.68 31.47 9.20
C THR A 50 -22.56 29.99 8.83
N GLU A 51 -22.04 29.67 7.63
CA GLU A 51 -21.77 28.26 7.26
C GLU A 51 -20.57 27.65 8.01
N LEU A 52 -19.67 28.47 8.59
CA LEU A 52 -18.58 27.98 9.44
C LEU A 52 -19.07 27.41 10.77
N ARG A 53 -20.28 27.72 11.20
CA ARG A 53 -20.89 27.15 12.42
C ARG A 53 -21.35 25.70 12.25
N THR A 54 -21.49 25.23 11.02
CA THR A 54 -21.84 23.86 10.66
C THR A 54 -20.65 23.11 10.03
N PHE A 55 -19.42 23.57 10.29
CA PHE A 55 -18.23 22.90 9.79
C PHE A 55 -18.15 21.50 10.40
N ASP A 56 -18.39 20.50 9.58
CA ASP A 56 -18.24 19.11 9.97
C ASP A 56 -16.76 18.74 10.00
N SER A 57 -16.21 18.62 11.21
CA SER A 57 -14.82 18.22 11.42
C SER A 57 -14.52 16.74 11.08
N SER A 58 -15.55 15.96 10.75
CA SER A 58 -15.38 14.54 10.39
C SER A 58 -14.46 14.34 9.18
N HIS A 59 -14.45 15.31 8.28
CA HIS A 59 -13.54 15.29 7.12
C HIS A 59 -12.08 15.44 7.52
N ILE A 60 -11.77 16.24 8.53
CA ILE A 60 -10.39 16.43 9.05
C ILE A 60 -9.95 15.15 9.73
N GLN A 61 -10.75 14.60 10.64
CA GLN A 61 -10.45 13.34 11.33
C GLN A 61 -10.25 12.19 10.36
N ARG A 62 -11.05 12.12 9.29
CA ARG A 62 -10.88 11.11 8.23
C ARG A 62 -9.61 11.33 7.43
N ALA A 63 -9.23 12.57 7.16
CA ALA A 63 -7.99 12.88 6.45
C ALA A 63 -6.76 12.53 7.30
N GLU A 64 -6.77 12.80 8.61
CA GLU A 64 -5.73 12.42 9.55
C GLU A 64 -5.61 10.88 9.64
N PHE A 65 -6.73 10.17 9.83
CA PHE A 65 -6.76 8.72 9.84
C PHE A 65 -6.18 8.14 8.53
N ASN A 66 -6.55 8.67 7.37
CA ASN A 66 -6.02 8.22 6.09
C ASN A 66 -4.52 8.48 5.96
N ALA A 67 -4.00 9.58 6.52
CA ALA A 67 -2.57 9.89 6.51
C ALA A 67 -1.78 8.88 7.36
N ASP A 68 -2.30 8.49 8.53
CA ASP A 68 -1.68 7.49 9.38
C ASP A 68 -1.69 6.11 8.72
N GLU A 69 -2.79 5.71 8.12
CA GLU A 69 -2.92 4.44 7.37
C GLU A 69 -1.92 4.38 6.20
N LEU A 70 -1.77 5.47 5.43
CA LEU A 70 -0.78 5.58 4.36
C LEU A 70 0.66 5.51 4.89
N ASN A 71 0.92 6.13 6.03
CA ASN A 71 2.24 6.07 6.67
C ASN A 71 2.58 4.64 7.12
N CYS A 72 1.62 3.91 7.72
CA CYS A 72 1.79 2.51 8.09
C CYS A 72 2.10 1.64 6.85
N LEU A 73 1.36 1.83 5.75
CA LEU A 73 1.60 1.10 4.50
C LEU A 73 2.98 1.42 3.93
N SER A 74 3.37 2.70 3.91
CA SER A 74 4.68 3.15 3.45
C SER A 74 5.82 2.54 4.24
N MET A 75 5.69 2.48 5.57
CA MET A 75 6.67 1.82 6.44
C MET A 75 6.82 0.34 6.11
N ALA A 76 5.72 -0.38 5.97
CA ALA A 76 5.77 -1.79 5.62
C ALA A 76 6.46 -2.02 4.26
N ILE A 77 6.10 -1.27 3.23
CA ILE A 77 6.75 -1.35 1.91
C ILE A 77 8.24 -1.03 2.01
N TYR A 78 8.61 0.00 2.77
CA TYR A 78 10.00 0.39 2.94
C TYR A 78 10.84 -0.69 3.62
N TYR A 79 10.39 -1.22 4.74
CA TYR A 79 11.17 -2.20 5.50
C TYR A 79 11.22 -3.57 4.83
N GLU A 80 10.13 -3.99 4.22
CA GLU A 80 10.01 -5.32 3.61
C GLU A 80 10.54 -5.39 2.17
N ALA A 81 10.40 -4.30 1.40
CA ALA A 81 10.60 -4.38 -0.04
C ALA A 81 11.41 -3.21 -0.64
N ARG A 82 12.12 -2.40 0.15
CA ARG A 82 12.86 -1.23 -0.40
C ARG A 82 13.90 -1.57 -1.46
N SER A 83 14.43 -2.78 -1.48
CA SER A 83 15.40 -3.28 -2.45
C SER A 83 14.75 -3.99 -3.65
N GLU A 84 13.45 -4.24 -3.58
CA GLU A 84 12.70 -4.88 -4.65
C GLU A 84 12.37 -3.89 -5.79
N SER A 85 12.02 -4.46 -6.94
CA SER A 85 11.44 -3.71 -8.06
C SER A 85 10.13 -3.03 -7.65
N PHE A 86 9.62 -2.12 -8.48
CA PHE A 86 8.30 -1.52 -8.27
C PHE A 86 7.20 -2.59 -8.14
N ALA A 87 7.23 -3.61 -9.00
CA ALA A 87 6.29 -4.73 -8.93
C ALA A 87 6.38 -5.50 -7.61
N GLY A 88 7.59 -5.70 -7.07
CA GLY A 88 7.78 -6.34 -5.76
C GLY A 88 7.23 -5.50 -4.61
N GLN A 89 7.44 -4.19 -4.65
CA GLN A 89 6.88 -3.26 -3.67
C GLN A 89 5.34 -3.21 -3.74
N THR A 90 4.79 -3.15 -4.95
CA THR A 90 3.33 -3.22 -5.17
C THR A 90 2.75 -4.54 -4.67
N ALA A 91 3.46 -5.65 -4.85
CA ALA A 91 3.01 -6.95 -4.36
C ALA A 91 2.94 -7.02 -2.83
N VAL A 92 3.90 -6.44 -2.11
CA VAL A 92 3.83 -6.33 -0.64
C VAL A 92 2.67 -5.45 -0.21
N ALA A 93 2.47 -4.29 -0.86
CA ALA A 93 1.32 -3.43 -0.60
C ALA A 93 -0.01 -4.17 -0.81
N GLU A 94 -0.13 -4.92 -1.92
CA GLU A 94 -1.34 -5.71 -2.24
C GLU A 94 -1.63 -6.77 -1.16
N VAL A 95 -0.60 -7.45 -0.64
CA VAL A 95 -0.80 -8.40 0.46
C VAL A 95 -1.40 -7.73 1.69
N ILE A 96 -0.90 -6.56 2.08
CA ILE A 96 -1.44 -5.81 3.22
C ILE A 96 -2.89 -5.42 2.96
N MET A 97 -3.20 -4.88 1.79
CA MET A 97 -4.56 -4.51 1.40
C MET A 97 -5.50 -5.73 1.33
N ASN A 98 -5.00 -6.90 0.90
CA ASN A 98 -5.77 -8.14 0.91
C ASN A 98 -6.05 -8.64 2.35
N ARG A 99 -5.10 -8.46 3.26
CA ARG A 99 -5.31 -8.77 4.68
C ARG A 99 -6.39 -7.89 5.28
N VAL A 100 -6.33 -6.58 5.09
CA VAL A 100 -7.37 -5.63 5.56
C VAL A 100 -8.78 -6.04 5.09
N ARG A 101 -8.90 -6.59 3.89
CA ARG A 101 -10.19 -7.08 3.35
C ARG A 101 -10.58 -8.47 3.84
N HIS A 102 -9.68 -9.19 4.51
CA HIS A 102 -9.90 -10.58 4.86
C HIS A 102 -10.22 -10.72 6.34
N ARG A 103 -11.33 -11.39 6.67
CA ARG A 103 -11.89 -11.56 8.02
C ARG A 103 -10.95 -12.14 9.10
N ALA A 104 -9.81 -12.71 8.70
CA ALA A 104 -8.85 -13.30 9.63
C ALA A 104 -7.80 -12.29 10.12
N TYR A 105 -7.85 -11.04 9.66
CA TYR A 105 -6.89 -9.99 9.97
C TYR A 105 -7.61 -8.74 10.47
N PRO A 106 -6.90 -7.80 11.08
CA PRO A 106 -7.43 -6.46 11.38
C PRO A 106 -7.98 -5.76 10.13
N ASP A 107 -8.97 -4.91 10.32
CA ASP A 107 -9.68 -4.19 9.26
C ASP A 107 -9.07 -2.83 8.89
N THR A 108 -7.90 -2.50 9.47
CA THR A 108 -7.12 -1.30 9.16
C THR A 108 -5.71 -1.66 8.73
N ILE A 109 -5.08 -0.79 7.95
CA ILE A 109 -3.70 -1.01 7.49
C ILE A 109 -2.74 -1.00 8.66
N CYS A 110 -2.84 0.00 9.55
CA CYS A 110 -2.01 0.06 10.75
C CYS A 110 -2.23 -1.16 11.64
N GLY A 111 -3.47 -1.62 11.79
CA GLY A 111 -3.79 -2.84 12.54
C GLY A 111 -3.08 -4.07 11.97
N VAL A 112 -3.08 -4.25 10.65
CA VAL A 112 -2.37 -5.35 9.97
C VAL A 112 -0.86 -5.21 10.11
N VAL A 113 -0.33 -3.99 9.93
CA VAL A 113 1.13 -3.76 9.95
C VAL A 113 1.71 -3.94 11.35
N PHE A 114 1.02 -3.49 12.37
CA PHE A 114 1.48 -3.56 13.76
C PHE A 114 0.91 -4.74 14.54
N GLU A 115 0.30 -5.72 13.88
CA GLU A 115 -0.23 -6.91 14.54
C GLU A 115 0.88 -7.65 15.31
N GLY A 116 0.69 -7.78 16.61
CA GLY A 116 1.64 -8.43 17.53
C GLY A 116 2.90 -7.63 17.85
N SER A 117 2.95 -6.34 17.53
CA SER A 117 4.11 -5.45 17.81
C SER A 117 4.35 -5.20 19.30
N ASP A 118 3.38 -5.51 20.14
CA ASP A 118 3.46 -5.49 21.61
C ASP A 118 4.22 -6.70 22.20
N ARG A 119 4.52 -7.68 21.36
CA ARG A 119 5.20 -8.91 21.76
C ARG A 119 6.70 -8.82 21.50
N SER A 120 7.49 -9.55 22.27
CA SER A 120 8.93 -9.64 22.06
C SER A 120 9.30 -10.51 20.84
N THR A 121 8.37 -11.38 20.41
CA THR A 121 8.54 -12.29 19.27
C THR A 121 7.18 -12.54 18.61
N GLY A 122 7.17 -12.85 17.32
CA GLY A 122 5.93 -13.18 16.59
C GLY A 122 5.17 -11.96 16.06
N CYS A 123 5.86 -10.83 15.87
CA CYS A 123 5.32 -9.68 15.14
C CYS A 123 4.99 -10.07 13.71
N GLN A 124 3.89 -9.57 13.18
CA GLN A 124 3.50 -9.83 11.79
C GLN A 124 4.57 -9.35 10.80
N PHE A 125 5.18 -8.21 11.10
CA PHE A 125 6.32 -7.64 10.38
C PHE A 125 7.47 -7.42 11.36
N SER A 126 8.65 -7.97 11.07
CA SER A 126 9.79 -7.98 12.00
C SER A 126 10.24 -6.58 12.40
N PHE A 127 10.19 -5.63 11.48
CA PHE A 127 10.63 -4.25 11.70
C PHE A 127 9.86 -3.53 12.82
N THR A 128 8.66 -4.00 13.17
CA THR A 128 7.84 -3.41 14.24
C THR A 128 8.34 -3.78 15.63
N CYS A 129 9.16 -4.82 15.77
CA CYS A 129 9.66 -5.30 17.05
C CYS A 129 11.18 -5.58 17.12
N ASP A 130 11.91 -5.48 16.00
CA ASP A 130 13.37 -5.71 15.95
C ASP A 130 14.23 -4.44 16.17
N GLY A 131 13.56 -3.29 16.42
CA GLY A 131 14.22 -2.00 16.61
C GLY A 131 14.60 -1.29 15.30
N ALA A 132 14.25 -1.81 14.13
CA ALA A 132 14.52 -1.16 12.85
C ALA A 132 13.90 0.23 12.75
N MET A 133 12.76 0.45 13.39
CA MET A 133 12.04 1.74 13.45
C MET A 133 12.80 2.84 14.22
N ASN A 134 13.79 2.50 15.03
CA ASN A 134 14.64 3.47 15.70
C ASN A 134 15.53 4.27 14.72
N ARG A 135 15.63 3.82 13.48
CA ARG A 135 16.35 4.51 12.42
C ARG A 135 15.38 5.31 11.56
N PRO A 136 15.61 6.63 11.38
CA PRO A 136 14.71 7.45 10.60
C PRO A 136 14.66 6.98 9.13
N VAL A 137 13.46 6.82 8.62
CA VAL A 137 13.22 6.54 7.20
C VAL A 137 13.44 7.80 6.37
N ARG A 138 14.21 7.72 5.28
CA ARG A 138 14.55 8.87 4.46
C ARG A 138 15.08 8.47 3.07
N GLY A 139 15.21 9.45 2.20
CA GLY A 139 15.82 9.29 0.88
C GLY A 139 14.89 8.73 -0.19
N ARG A 140 15.46 8.34 -1.32
CA ARG A 140 14.68 7.87 -2.49
C ARG A 140 13.83 6.63 -2.19
N ALA A 141 14.38 5.68 -1.45
CA ALA A 141 13.65 4.45 -1.11
C ALA A 141 12.39 4.74 -0.29
N TRP A 142 12.45 5.72 0.63
CA TRP A 142 11.28 6.13 1.40
C TRP A 142 10.23 6.83 0.51
N ARG A 143 10.65 7.80 -0.31
CA ARG A 143 9.73 8.46 -1.26
C ARG A 143 9.04 7.47 -2.20
N ARG A 144 9.81 6.48 -2.69
CA ARG A 144 9.25 5.42 -3.52
C ARG A 144 8.22 4.55 -2.78
N ALA A 145 8.49 4.20 -1.53
CA ALA A 145 7.54 3.44 -0.71
C ALA A 145 6.25 4.23 -0.48
N GLN A 146 6.35 5.54 -0.23
CA GLN A 146 5.18 6.42 -0.11
C GLN A 146 4.35 6.45 -1.39
N LEU A 147 5.00 6.59 -2.56
CA LEU A 147 4.32 6.60 -3.84
C LEU A 147 3.58 5.29 -4.12
N VAL A 148 4.22 4.14 -3.84
CA VAL A 148 3.59 2.83 -3.99
C VAL A 148 2.41 2.68 -3.03
N ALA A 149 2.53 3.18 -1.78
CA ALA A 149 1.45 3.15 -0.80
C ALA A 149 0.23 3.96 -1.25
N GLU A 150 0.46 5.17 -1.75
CA GLU A 150 -0.59 6.03 -2.28
C GLU A 150 -1.33 5.36 -3.46
N HIS A 151 -0.60 4.79 -4.42
CA HIS A 151 -1.18 4.06 -5.55
C HIS A 151 -2.02 2.86 -5.11
N ALA A 152 -1.50 2.07 -4.17
CA ALA A 152 -2.22 0.90 -3.68
C ALA A 152 -3.49 1.28 -2.92
N ALA A 153 -3.43 2.30 -2.07
CA ALA A 153 -4.57 2.77 -1.27
C ALA A 153 -5.67 3.40 -2.13
N LEU A 154 -5.29 4.09 -3.21
CA LEU A 154 -6.25 4.68 -4.16
C LEU A 154 -6.80 3.67 -5.18
N GLY A 155 -6.32 2.42 -5.16
CA GLY A 155 -6.78 1.38 -6.08
C GLY A 155 -6.23 1.48 -7.50
N PHE A 156 -5.18 2.27 -7.72
CA PHE A 156 -4.53 2.41 -9.04
C PHE A 156 -3.56 1.28 -9.37
N SER A 157 -3.23 0.45 -8.37
CA SER A 157 -2.35 -0.71 -8.59
C SER A 157 -3.11 -1.89 -9.18
N ALA A 158 -2.64 -2.42 -10.29
CA ALA A 158 -3.16 -3.68 -10.82
C ALA A 158 -2.86 -4.84 -9.85
N PRO A 159 -3.79 -5.81 -9.67
CA PRO A 159 -3.54 -6.96 -8.81
C PRO A 159 -2.46 -7.86 -9.42
N VAL A 160 -1.34 -7.98 -8.72
CA VAL A 160 -0.15 -8.73 -9.19
C VAL A 160 0.05 -10.05 -8.44
N THR A 161 -0.51 -10.21 -7.23
CA THR A 161 -0.30 -11.37 -6.35
C THR A 161 -1.40 -12.42 -6.42
N ARG A 162 -2.50 -12.17 -7.14
CA ARG A 162 -3.69 -13.06 -7.20
C ARG A 162 -4.32 -13.30 -5.82
N ASN A 163 -4.60 -12.24 -5.10
CA ASN A 163 -5.21 -12.22 -3.75
C ASN A 163 -4.35 -12.90 -2.66
N ALA A 164 -3.04 -12.83 -2.79
CA ALA A 164 -2.16 -13.36 -1.76
C ALA A 164 -2.32 -12.59 -0.43
N THR A 165 -2.21 -13.34 0.66
CA THR A 165 -2.24 -12.83 2.04
C THR A 165 -0.96 -13.19 2.80
N HIS A 166 -0.11 -14.05 2.22
CA HIS A 166 1.15 -14.49 2.81
C HIS A 166 2.27 -14.40 1.77
N TYR A 167 3.47 -14.19 2.25
CA TYR A 167 4.67 -14.30 1.43
C TYR A 167 5.88 -14.66 2.32
N HIS A 168 6.90 -15.18 1.68
CA HIS A 168 8.23 -15.34 2.25
C HIS A 168 9.27 -15.09 1.16
N THR A 169 10.51 -14.86 1.57
CA THR A 169 11.61 -14.76 0.60
C THR A 169 12.05 -16.16 0.16
N THR A 170 12.62 -16.27 -1.04
CA THR A 170 13.18 -17.53 -1.57
C THR A 170 14.29 -18.13 -0.70
N ALA A 171 14.83 -17.35 0.24
CA ALA A 171 15.87 -17.79 1.17
C ALA A 171 15.36 -18.69 2.32
N VAL A 172 14.06 -18.73 2.55
CA VAL A 172 13.43 -19.49 3.64
C VAL A 172 12.32 -20.39 3.10
N ASN A 173 12.02 -21.47 3.84
CA ASN A 173 10.90 -22.35 3.54
C ASN A 173 10.07 -22.54 4.83
N PRO A 174 9.10 -21.66 5.11
CA PRO A 174 8.32 -21.72 6.33
C PRO A 174 7.36 -22.92 6.31
N HIS A 175 7.14 -23.53 7.48
CA HIS A 175 6.31 -24.72 7.63
C HIS A 175 4.86 -24.55 7.13
N TRP A 176 4.35 -23.34 7.15
CA TRP A 176 2.98 -23.04 6.70
C TRP A 176 2.83 -23.02 5.17
N SER A 177 3.94 -22.90 4.40
CA SER A 177 3.88 -22.77 2.94
C SER A 177 3.17 -23.94 2.27
N GLY A 178 3.36 -25.16 2.75
CA GLY A 178 2.69 -26.37 2.26
C GLY A 178 1.19 -26.46 2.58
N SER A 179 0.65 -25.54 3.39
CA SER A 179 -0.79 -25.50 3.73
C SER A 179 -1.55 -24.41 2.97
N LEU A 180 -0.86 -23.66 2.13
CA LEU A 180 -1.38 -22.56 1.36
C LEU A 180 -1.16 -22.78 -0.14
N VAL A 181 -1.96 -22.08 -0.96
CA VAL A 181 -1.80 -22.13 -2.42
C VAL A 181 -0.78 -21.09 -2.84
N GLN A 182 0.33 -21.52 -3.42
CA GLN A 182 1.29 -20.62 -4.05
C GLN A 182 0.64 -19.95 -5.26
N THR A 183 0.74 -18.63 -5.34
CA THR A 183 0.10 -17.86 -6.40
C THR A 183 1.10 -17.32 -7.42
N ARG A 184 2.18 -16.74 -6.95
CA ARG A 184 3.20 -16.12 -7.80
C ARG A 184 4.53 -15.96 -7.05
N GLN A 185 5.60 -15.84 -7.83
CA GLN A 185 6.89 -15.32 -7.37
C GLN A 185 7.17 -14.00 -8.08
N ILE A 186 7.54 -12.98 -7.31
CA ILE A 186 7.91 -11.64 -7.83
C ILE A 186 9.18 -11.23 -7.09
N GLY A 187 10.27 -11.01 -7.82
CA GLY A 187 11.58 -10.78 -7.23
C GLY A 187 12.00 -11.93 -6.33
N THR A 188 12.42 -11.61 -5.12
CA THR A 188 12.80 -12.60 -4.11
C THR A 188 11.63 -13.12 -3.27
N HIS A 189 10.41 -12.62 -3.48
CA HIS A 189 9.22 -12.99 -2.71
C HIS A 189 8.37 -14.04 -3.42
N VAL A 190 7.95 -15.07 -2.67
CA VAL A 190 6.98 -16.10 -3.08
C VAL A 190 5.67 -15.84 -2.35
N PHE A 191 4.59 -15.71 -3.08
CA PHE A 191 3.28 -15.27 -2.58
C PHE A 191 2.30 -16.42 -2.50
N TYR A 192 1.44 -16.39 -1.46
CA TYR A 192 0.47 -17.45 -1.16
C TYR A 192 -0.87 -16.86 -0.72
N ARG A 193 -1.94 -17.60 -1.00
CA ARG A 193 -3.29 -17.31 -0.50
C ARG A 193 -3.88 -18.49 0.26
N PHE A 194 -4.92 -18.25 1.01
CA PHE A 194 -5.71 -19.33 1.59
C PHE A 194 -6.32 -20.22 0.50
N PRO A 195 -6.32 -21.56 0.70
CA PRO A 195 -6.98 -22.47 -0.23
C PRO A 195 -8.51 -22.34 -0.14
N SER A 196 -9.19 -22.53 -1.25
CA SER A 196 -10.61 -22.83 -1.29
C SER A 196 -10.90 -24.19 -0.62
N ARG A 197 -12.17 -24.51 -0.39
CA ARG A 197 -12.54 -25.82 0.19
C ARG A 197 -12.01 -27.00 -0.63
N ARG A 198 -12.10 -26.91 -1.96
CA ARG A 198 -11.63 -27.96 -2.87
C ARG A 198 -10.11 -28.10 -2.82
N GLU A 199 -9.40 -27.01 -2.95
CA GLU A 199 -7.92 -26.99 -2.90
C GLU A 199 -7.38 -27.48 -1.55
N ARG A 200 -8.07 -27.19 -0.44
CA ARG A 200 -7.69 -27.71 0.88
C ARG A 200 -7.74 -29.24 0.92
N ALA A 201 -8.80 -29.83 0.41
CA ALA A 201 -8.93 -31.28 0.35
C ALA A 201 -7.89 -31.94 -0.61
N GLU A 202 -7.42 -31.20 -1.63
CA GLU A 202 -6.35 -31.63 -2.50
C GLU A 202 -5.00 -31.58 -1.77
N LEU A 203 -4.67 -30.49 -1.09
CA LEU A 203 -3.44 -30.34 -0.32
C LEU A 203 -3.35 -31.35 0.85
N GLU A 204 -4.46 -31.67 1.50
CA GLU A 204 -4.53 -32.68 2.55
C GLU A 204 -4.17 -34.08 1.99
N ARG A 205 -4.73 -34.44 0.85
CA ARG A 205 -4.41 -35.73 0.18
C ARG A 205 -2.96 -35.83 -0.26
N GLU A 206 -2.38 -34.77 -0.79
CA GLU A 206 -0.96 -34.72 -1.17
C GLU A 206 0.00 -34.85 0.02
N ARG A 207 -0.43 -34.43 1.21
CA ARG A 207 0.38 -34.56 2.44
C ARG A 207 0.31 -35.95 3.06
N GLU A 208 -0.73 -36.72 2.76
CA GLU A 208 -0.95 -38.10 3.26
C GLU A 208 -0.33 -39.19 2.34
N ALA A 209 0.05 -38.78 1.11
CA ALA A 209 0.64 -39.67 0.09
C ALA A 209 2.17 -39.71 0.20
#